data_c8d43535c1b16c310caa3635bb6c247a
#
_entry.id   c8d43535c1b16c310caa3635bb6c247a
#
_cell.length_a   1.000
_cell.length_b   1.000
_cell.length_c   1.000
_cell.angle_alpha   90.00
_cell.angle_beta   90.00
_cell.angle_gamma   90.00
#
_symmetry.space_group_name_H-M   'P 1'
#
loop_
_entity.id
_entity.type
_entity.pdbx_description
1 polymer ?
#
loop_
_entity_poly.entity_id
_entity_poly.type
_entity_poly.pdbx_seq_one_letter_code
_entity_poly.pdbx_strand_id
1 'polypeptide(L)'
;MNKHSIAADEFAAKYKNGDLDDAYIMDVREEYEWEAGHLDKAHLVPMNTVPEKLDALDKTKTMYIICAHGVRSWHVTQYLLGNGFEQVVNVEGGMAEIEHHLA
;
A
#
# COMPACT_ATOMS: atom_id res chain seq x y z
N MET A 1 0.65 18.31 6.79
CA MET A 1 1.18 16.97 6.49
C MET A 1 0.17 15.92 6.88
N ASN A 2 -0.18 15.06 5.97
CA ASN A 2 -1.19 14.03 6.21
C ASN A 2 -0.52 12.74 6.71
N LYS A 3 -0.85 12.31 7.92
CA LYS A 3 -0.28 11.08 8.49
C LYS A 3 -0.74 9.81 7.78
N HIS A 4 -1.74 9.94 6.89
CA HIS A 4 -2.26 8.81 6.12
C HIS A 4 -1.78 8.83 4.67
N SER A 5 -0.71 9.56 4.40
CA SER A 5 -0.07 9.59 3.08
C SER A 5 1.44 9.67 3.24
N ILE A 6 2.16 9.07 2.31
CA ILE A 6 3.62 9.11 2.26
C ILE A 6 4.04 9.30 0.80
N ALA A 7 5.07 10.08 0.57
CA ALA A 7 5.62 10.26 -0.77
C ALA A 7 6.33 8.97 -1.23
N ALA A 8 6.33 8.73 -2.54
CA ALA A 8 6.92 7.51 -3.08
C ALA A 8 8.42 7.38 -2.78
N ASP A 9 9.16 8.50 -2.81
CA ASP A 9 10.60 8.47 -2.54
C ASP A 9 10.88 8.11 -1.07
N GLU A 10 10.07 8.64 -0.16
CA GLU A 10 10.20 8.32 1.26
C GLU A 10 9.85 6.85 1.52
N PHE A 11 8.77 6.38 0.90
CA PHE A 11 8.38 4.98 1.02
C PHE A 11 9.49 4.07 0.50
N ALA A 12 10.04 4.39 -0.68
CA ALA A 12 11.10 3.58 -1.30
C ALA A 12 12.33 3.51 -0.42
N ALA A 13 12.71 4.64 0.21
CA ALA A 13 13.87 4.66 1.11
C ALA A 13 13.65 3.75 2.31
N LYS A 14 12.48 3.81 2.93
CA LYS A 14 12.14 2.95 4.06
C LYS A 14 12.11 1.48 3.65
N TYR A 15 11.57 1.19 2.48
CA TYR A 15 11.48 -0.16 1.95
C TYR A 15 12.87 -0.77 1.76
N LYS A 16 13.78 -0.01 1.14
CA LYS A 16 15.16 -0.46 0.89
C LYS A 16 15.93 -0.69 2.18
N ASN A 17 15.66 0.12 3.20
CA ASN A 17 16.39 0.06 4.47
C ASN A 17 15.87 -1.03 5.40
N GLY A 18 14.79 -1.73 5.04
CA GLY A 18 14.19 -2.74 5.91
C GLY A 18 13.30 -2.15 6.99
N ASP A 19 13.02 -0.85 6.94
CA ASP A 19 12.21 -0.17 7.97
C ASP A 19 10.75 -0.59 7.92
N LEU A 20 10.31 -1.24 6.83
CA LEU A 20 8.94 -1.68 6.66
C LEU A 20 8.75 -3.18 6.87
N ASP A 21 9.75 -3.87 7.42
CA ASP A 21 9.69 -5.33 7.58
C ASP A 21 8.56 -5.76 8.51
N ASP A 22 8.17 -4.93 9.47
CA ASP A 22 7.07 -5.23 10.39
C ASP A 22 5.74 -4.64 9.92
N ALA A 23 5.74 -3.92 8.81
CA ALA A 23 4.53 -3.32 8.26
C ALA A 23 3.88 -4.28 7.26
N TYR A 24 2.61 -4.02 6.96
CA TYR A 24 1.89 -4.76 5.94
C TYR A 24 1.79 -3.88 4.69
N ILE A 25 2.31 -4.36 3.57
CA ILE A 25 2.24 -3.62 2.30
C ILE A 25 1.18 -4.29 1.44
N MET A 26 0.13 -3.54 1.13
CA MET A 26 -1.02 -4.04 0.37
C MET A 26 -1.02 -3.42 -1.02
N ASP A 27 -0.92 -4.25 -2.06
CA ASP A 27 -1.01 -3.83 -3.45
C ASP A 27 -2.44 -4.09 -3.91
N VAL A 28 -3.19 -3.03 -4.20
CA VAL A 28 -4.61 -3.14 -4.54
C VAL A 28 -4.86 -3.11 -6.05
N ARG A 29 -3.81 -3.33 -6.85
CA ARG A 29 -3.92 -3.40 -8.30
C ARG A 29 -4.59 -4.72 -8.70
N GLU A 30 -4.84 -4.87 -10.01
CA GLU A 30 -5.35 -6.11 -10.56
C GLU A 30 -4.21 -7.12 -10.73
N GLU A 31 -4.58 -8.40 -10.83
CA GLU A 31 -3.60 -9.48 -10.95
C GLU A 31 -2.69 -9.29 -12.15
N TYR A 32 -3.21 -8.83 -13.28
CA TYR A 32 -2.37 -8.65 -14.48
C TYR A 32 -1.33 -7.54 -14.28
N GLU A 33 -1.65 -6.52 -13.49
CA GLU A 33 -0.68 -5.47 -13.14
C GLU A 33 0.40 -6.03 -12.22
N TRP A 34 0.00 -6.82 -11.26
CA TRP A 34 0.91 -7.48 -10.32
C TRP A 34 1.88 -8.40 -11.04
N GLU A 35 1.40 -9.17 -12.00
CA GLU A 35 2.24 -10.10 -12.76
C GLU A 35 3.28 -9.39 -13.61
N ALA A 36 3.00 -8.15 -14.03
CA ALA A 36 3.96 -7.36 -14.81
C ALA A 36 5.12 -6.83 -13.96
N GLY A 37 5.00 -6.89 -12.65
CA GLY A 37 6.03 -6.45 -11.71
C GLY A 37 5.42 -5.99 -10.41
N HIS A 38 6.00 -6.39 -9.29
CA HIS A 38 5.49 -6.02 -7.97
C HIS A 38 6.62 -6.04 -6.95
N LEU A 39 6.37 -5.44 -5.79
CA LEU A 39 7.32 -5.46 -4.69
C LEU A 39 7.31 -6.83 -4.02
N ASP A 40 8.50 -7.37 -3.75
CA ASP A 40 8.64 -8.70 -3.16
C ASP A 40 7.92 -8.85 -1.82
N LYS A 41 7.86 -7.78 -1.04
CA LYS A 41 7.26 -7.82 0.30
C LYS A 41 5.80 -7.39 0.32
N ALA A 42 5.21 -7.09 -0.83
CA ALA A 42 3.81 -6.69 -0.92
C ALA A 42 2.89 -7.90 -1.01
N HIS A 43 1.64 -7.69 -0.63
CA HIS A 43 0.58 -8.69 -0.72
C HIS A 43 -0.46 -8.19 -1.72
N LEU A 44 -0.84 -9.03 -2.66
CA LEU A 44 -1.86 -8.66 -3.65
C LEU A 44 -3.25 -8.82 -3.04
N VAL A 45 -3.97 -7.70 -2.94
CA VAL A 45 -5.37 -7.69 -2.51
C VAL A 45 -6.09 -6.73 -3.44
N PRO A 46 -6.58 -7.20 -4.60
CA PRO A 46 -7.25 -6.31 -5.54
C PRO A 46 -8.33 -5.48 -4.87
N MET A 47 -8.44 -4.23 -5.27
CA MET A 47 -9.28 -3.24 -4.57
C MET A 47 -10.67 -3.74 -4.24
N ASN A 48 -11.34 -4.40 -5.18
CA ASN A 48 -12.71 -4.86 -4.96
C ASN A 48 -12.82 -6.10 -4.07
N THR A 49 -11.69 -6.70 -3.68
CA THR A 49 -11.68 -7.83 -2.73
C THR A 49 -11.34 -7.40 -1.31
N VAL A 50 -11.00 -6.13 -1.09
CA VAL A 50 -10.63 -5.64 0.23
C VAL A 50 -11.74 -5.87 1.27
N PRO A 51 -13.02 -5.61 0.96
CA PRO A 51 -14.08 -5.85 1.95
C PRO A 51 -14.11 -7.29 2.48
N GLU A 52 -13.78 -8.28 1.64
CA GLU A 52 -13.78 -9.68 2.03
C GLU A 52 -12.62 -10.02 2.95
N LYS A 53 -11.59 -9.19 2.97
CA LYS A 53 -10.36 -9.44 3.72
C LYS A 53 -10.30 -8.72 5.07
N LEU A 54 -11.28 -7.87 5.38
CA LEU A 54 -11.20 -7.02 6.58
C LEU A 54 -10.91 -7.81 7.85
N ASP A 55 -11.58 -8.95 8.04
CA ASP A 55 -11.42 -9.74 9.25
C ASP A 55 -10.06 -10.44 9.34
N ALA A 56 -9.38 -10.59 8.21
CA ALA A 56 -8.08 -11.25 8.18
C ALA A 56 -6.93 -10.27 8.33
N LEU A 57 -7.21 -8.96 8.28
CA LEU A 57 -6.17 -7.94 8.37
C LEU A 57 -5.91 -7.56 9.82
N ASP A 58 -4.63 -7.36 10.16
CA ASP A 58 -4.20 -7.04 11.52
C ASP A 58 -4.21 -5.52 11.71
N LYS A 59 -5.16 -5.04 12.51
CA LYS A 59 -5.33 -3.60 12.79
C LYS A 59 -4.19 -3.01 13.59
N THR A 60 -3.35 -3.82 14.21
CA THR A 60 -2.24 -3.33 15.02
C THR A 60 -1.01 -3.01 14.18
N LYS A 61 -0.98 -3.45 12.92
CA LYS A 61 0.16 -3.18 12.03
C LYS A 61 -0.05 -1.91 11.24
N THR A 62 1.05 -1.20 10.95
CA THR A 62 1.02 -0.12 9.99
C THR A 62 0.87 -0.71 8.60
N MET A 63 -0.07 -0.18 7.83
CA MET A 63 -0.38 -0.69 6.50
C MET A 63 -0.09 0.38 5.46
N TYR A 64 0.70 0.02 4.45
CA TYR A 64 0.98 0.89 3.31
C TYR A 64 0.20 0.37 2.12
N ILE A 65 -0.61 1.23 1.52
CA ILE A 65 -1.50 0.84 0.44
C ILE A 65 -0.95 1.41 -0.86
N ILE A 66 -0.72 0.55 -1.85
CA ILE A 66 -0.17 0.98 -3.14
C ILE A 66 -1.06 0.52 -4.29
N CYS A 67 -1.07 1.33 -5.36
CA CYS A 67 -1.67 0.97 -6.63
C CYS A 67 -0.76 1.49 -7.73
N ALA A 68 -1.25 1.63 -8.96
CA ALA A 68 -0.39 2.09 -10.06
C ALA A 68 0.01 3.56 -9.91
N HIS A 69 -0.91 4.45 -9.54
CA HIS A 69 -0.69 5.90 -9.53
C HIS A 69 -1.16 6.60 -8.25
N GLY A 70 -1.62 5.87 -7.25
CA GLY A 70 -2.00 6.44 -5.95
C GLY A 70 -3.46 6.77 -5.76
N VAL A 71 -4.32 6.57 -6.76
CA VAL A 71 -5.74 6.92 -6.68
C VAL A 71 -6.57 5.78 -6.07
N ARG A 72 -6.46 4.58 -6.61
CA ARG A 72 -7.20 3.43 -6.05
C ARG A 72 -6.78 3.17 -4.61
N SER A 73 -5.47 3.29 -4.33
CA SER A 73 -4.95 3.10 -2.99
C SER A 73 -5.43 4.16 -2.03
N TRP A 74 -5.65 5.39 -2.50
CA TRP A 74 -6.23 6.44 -1.67
C TRP A 74 -7.66 6.07 -1.26
N HIS A 75 -8.46 5.57 -2.20
CA HIS A 75 -9.83 5.14 -1.89
C HIS A 75 -9.84 3.99 -0.89
N VAL A 76 -8.93 3.02 -1.05
CA VAL A 76 -8.82 1.89 -0.12
C VAL A 76 -8.39 2.39 1.25
N THR A 77 -7.46 3.34 1.31
CA THR A 77 -7.03 3.94 2.57
C THR A 77 -8.23 4.55 3.32
N GLN A 78 -9.07 5.32 2.61
CA GLN A 78 -10.25 5.93 3.21
C GLN A 78 -11.23 4.86 3.68
N TYR A 79 -11.42 3.82 2.90
CA TYR A 79 -12.31 2.71 3.26
C TYR A 79 -11.84 2.01 4.53
N LEU A 80 -10.55 1.73 4.63
CA LEU A 80 -9.99 1.06 5.81
C LEU A 80 -10.09 1.95 7.04
N LEU A 81 -9.81 3.24 6.90
CA LEU A 81 -9.96 4.18 8.01
C LEU A 81 -11.41 4.21 8.51
N GLY A 82 -12.38 4.13 7.60
CA GLY A 82 -13.79 4.09 7.95
C GLY A 82 -14.22 2.78 8.59
N ASN A 83 -13.36 1.75 8.55
CA ASN A 83 -13.66 0.43 9.12
C ASN A 83 -12.78 0.14 10.36
N GLY A 84 -12.28 1.17 11.00
CA GLY A 84 -11.59 1.02 12.28
C GLY A 84 -10.08 0.76 12.20
N PHE A 85 -9.50 0.82 11.01
CA PHE A 85 -8.07 0.75 10.86
C PHE A 85 -7.51 2.16 11.03
N GLU A 86 -6.50 2.33 11.85
CA GLU A 86 -5.97 3.66 12.17
C GLU A 86 -4.58 3.91 11.58
N GLN A 87 -3.80 2.87 11.37
CA GLN A 87 -2.41 2.98 10.93
C GLN A 87 -2.31 2.65 9.45
N VAL A 88 -3.08 3.37 8.62
CA VAL A 88 -3.14 3.13 7.18
C VAL A 88 -2.56 4.33 6.45
N VAL A 89 -1.68 4.06 5.48
CA VAL A 89 -0.93 5.10 4.76
C VAL A 89 -1.01 4.83 3.27
N ASN A 90 -1.51 5.81 2.51
CA ASN A 90 -1.51 5.75 1.06
C ASN A 90 -0.13 6.14 0.52
N VAL A 91 0.43 5.38 -0.40
CA VAL A 91 1.69 5.76 -1.06
C VAL A 91 1.35 6.59 -2.29
N GLU A 92 1.66 7.87 -2.22
CA GLU A 92 1.38 8.81 -3.31
C GLU A 92 2.21 8.46 -4.54
N GLY A 93 1.61 8.58 -5.72
CA GLY A 93 2.28 8.27 -6.98
C GLY A 93 2.31 6.79 -7.33
N GLY A 94 2.11 5.91 -6.36
CA GLY A 94 2.00 4.47 -6.58
C GLY A 94 3.24 3.82 -7.18
N MET A 95 3.05 2.63 -7.76
CA MET A 95 4.16 1.86 -8.34
C MET A 95 4.90 2.64 -9.43
N ALA A 96 4.21 3.46 -10.19
CA ALA A 96 4.85 4.26 -11.25
C ALA A 96 5.98 5.12 -10.68
N GLU A 97 5.79 5.72 -9.51
CA GLU A 97 6.82 6.54 -8.87
C GLU A 97 7.78 5.71 -8.02
N ILE A 98 7.27 4.70 -7.33
CA ILE A 98 8.11 3.82 -6.49
C ILE A 98 9.23 3.21 -7.33
N GLU A 99 8.91 2.72 -8.53
CA GLU A 99 9.88 2.06 -9.40
C GLU A 99 11.05 2.97 -9.75
N HIS A 100 10.81 4.27 -9.91
CA HIS A 100 11.90 5.23 -10.18
C HIS A 100 12.90 5.29 -9.05
N HIS A 101 12.42 5.12 -7.81
CA HIS A 101 13.27 5.28 -6.64
C HIS A 101 13.92 3.97 -6.19
N LEU A 102 13.48 2.84 -6.73
CA LEU A 102 14.07 1.53 -6.44
C LEU A 102 15.10 1.12 -7.48
N ALA A 103 15.08 1.74 -8.66
CA ALA A 103 15.96 1.40 -9.77
C ALA A 103 17.42 1.77 -9.46
#